data_3bbed4629a24ca54175f4cb7dc0fd34a
#
_entry.id   3bbed4629a24ca54175f4cb7dc0fd34a
#
_cell.length_a   1.000
_cell.length_b   1.000
_cell.length_c   1.000
_cell.angle_alpha   90.00
_cell.angle_beta   90.00
_cell.angle_gamma   90.00
#
_symmetry.space_group_name_H-M   'P 1'
#
loop_
_entity.id
_entity.type
_entity.pdbx_description
1 polymer ?
#
loop_
_entity_poly.entity_id
_entity_poly.type
_entity_poly.pdbx_seq_one_letter_code
_entity_poly.pdbx_strand_id
1 'polypeptide(L)'
;MPKLIALIQKLPHLSRPEFAAYYEANHAPLVARLLPMISHYARSYLPDEPAVVGKGEKPAFDVLTELWFKNDADLAAFWERIRQPDVMAAIREDETHFLISDATVMYQVDEATTAPSPGSSHAD
;
A
#
# COMPACT_ATOMS: atom_id res chain seq x y z
N MET A 1 15.15 -0.12 8.12
CA MET A 1 14.45 -0.89 7.07
C MET A 1 13.85 0.07 6.06
N PRO A 2 14.20 -0.02 4.79
CA PRO A 2 13.56 0.80 3.77
C PRO A 2 12.06 0.53 3.71
N LYS A 3 11.30 1.58 3.42
CA LYS A 3 9.84 1.48 3.37
C LYS A 3 9.28 2.35 2.26
N LEU A 4 8.34 1.77 1.52
CA LEU A 4 7.53 2.50 0.55
C LEU A 4 6.10 2.59 1.05
N ILE A 5 5.44 3.71 0.77
CA ILE A 5 3.99 3.81 0.93
C ILE A 5 3.35 4.15 -0.41
N ALA A 6 2.18 3.58 -0.65
CA ALA A 6 1.39 3.89 -1.84
C ALA A 6 0.00 4.35 -1.42
N LEU A 7 -0.43 5.47 -2.00
CA LEU A 7 -1.76 6.03 -1.81
C LEU A 7 -2.58 5.68 -3.05
N ILE A 8 -3.62 4.88 -2.89
CA ILE A 8 -4.33 4.26 -4.01
C ILE A 8 -5.80 4.62 -3.97
N GLN A 9 -6.34 5.00 -5.14
CA GLN A 9 -7.75 5.30 -5.32
C GLN A 9 -8.45 4.12 -6.00
N LYS A 10 -9.63 3.77 -5.49
CA LYS A 10 -10.48 2.75 -6.09
C LYS A 10 -11.11 3.26 -7.38
N LEU A 11 -11.51 2.34 -8.26
CA LEU A 11 -12.35 2.70 -9.40
C LEU A 11 -13.68 3.28 -8.90
N PRO A 12 -14.22 4.33 -9.58
CA PRO A 12 -15.41 5.02 -9.09
C PRO A 12 -16.65 4.15 -8.94
N HIS A 13 -16.80 3.11 -9.75
CA HIS A 13 -17.97 2.24 -9.72
C HIS A 13 -17.92 1.15 -8.66
N LEU A 14 -16.76 0.95 -7.99
CA LEU A 14 -16.65 -0.02 -6.92
C LEU A 14 -16.97 0.64 -5.57
N SER A 15 -17.67 -0.09 -4.72
CA SER A 15 -17.78 0.30 -3.32
C SER A 15 -16.43 0.04 -2.62
N ARG A 16 -16.23 0.64 -1.44
CA ARG A 16 -15.04 0.38 -0.66
C ARG A 16 -14.91 -1.11 -0.26
N PRO A 17 -15.98 -1.77 0.19
CA PRO A 17 -15.90 -3.22 0.44
C PRO A 17 -15.56 -4.05 -0.80
N GLU A 18 -16.10 -3.70 -1.96
CA GLU A 18 -15.76 -4.40 -3.21
C GLU A 18 -14.31 -4.22 -3.60
N PHE A 19 -13.80 -2.98 -3.48
CA PHE A 19 -12.41 -2.66 -3.72
C PHE A 19 -11.48 -3.45 -2.80
N ALA A 20 -11.76 -3.45 -1.49
CA ALA A 20 -10.97 -4.18 -0.51
C ALA A 20 -11.00 -5.69 -0.76
N ALA A 21 -12.17 -6.24 -1.08
CA ALA A 21 -12.32 -7.67 -1.37
C ALA A 21 -11.47 -8.08 -2.58
N TYR A 22 -11.49 -7.29 -3.64
CA TYR A 22 -10.67 -7.57 -4.83
C TYR A 22 -9.18 -7.49 -4.50
N TYR A 23 -8.77 -6.44 -3.80
CA TYR A 23 -7.36 -6.24 -3.44
C TYR A 23 -6.83 -7.45 -2.66
N GLU A 24 -7.57 -7.87 -1.62
CA GLU A 24 -7.12 -8.97 -0.76
C GLU A 24 -7.15 -10.32 -1.46
N ALA A 25 -8.15 -10.57 -2.30
CA ALA A 25 -8.30 -11.87 -2.96
C ALA A 25 -7.38 -12.04 -4.17
N ASN A 26 -7.04 -10.97 -4.87
CA ASN A 26 -6.34 -11.03 -6.16
C ASN A 26 -5.02 -10.29 -6.19
N HIS A 27 -5.01 -8.99 -5.90
CA HIS A 27 -3.83 -8.15 -6.10
C HIS A 27 -2.74 -8.42 -5.06
N ALA A 28 -3.10 -8.50 -3.79
CA ALA A 28 -2.12 -8.73 -2.73
C ALA A 28 -1.38 -10.07 -2.91
N PRO A 29 -2.08 -11.19 -3.18
CA PRO A 29 -1.38 -12.44 -3.48
C PRO A 29 -0.51 -12.39 -4.74
N LEU A 30 -0.95 -11.70 -5.78
CA LEU A 30 -0.18 -11.53 -7.01
C LEU A 30 1.13 -10.77 -6.74
N VAL A 31 1.04 -9.64 -6.05
CA VAL A 31 2.21 -8.82 -5.69
C VAL A 31 3.17 -9.62 -4.82
N ALA A 32 2.67 -10.31 -3.81
CA ALA A 32 3.50 -11.12 -2.92
C ALA A 32 4.25 -12.22 -3.68
N ARG A 33 3.60 -12.85 -4.66
CA ARG A 33 4.21 -13.90 -5.47
C ARG A 33 5.26 -13.35 -6.44
N LEU A 34 4.95 -12.24 -7.11
CA LEU A 34 5.84 -11.67 -8.12
C LEU A 34 7.01 -10.88 -7.51
N LEU A 35 6.82 -10.34 -6.30
CA LEU A 35 7.79 -9.46 -5.64
C LEU A 35 8.15 -10.00 -4.24
N PRO A 36 8.79 -11.19 -4.18
CA PRO A 36 9.04 -11.87 -2.89
C PRO A 36 10.09 -11.17 -2.01
N MET A 37 10.78 -10.14 -2.54
CA MET A 37 11.72 -9.33 -1.74
C MET A 37 11.02 -8.38 -0.77
N ILE A 38 9.70 -8.21 -0.87
CA ILE A 38 8.94 -7.44 0.12
C ILE A 38 8.91 -8.24 1.42
N SER A 39 9.45 -7.67 2.51
CA SER A 39 9.53 -8.38 3.79
C SER A 39 8.24 -8.29 4.60
N HIS A 40 7.49 -7.19 4.44
CA HIS A 40 6.21 -6.99 5.09
C HIS A 40 5.33 -6.11 4.19
N TYR A 41 4.08 -6.51 4.04
CA TYR A 41 3.14 -5.87 3.11
C TYR A 41 1.82 -5.65 3.86
N ALA A 42 1.45 -4.42 4.08
CA ALA A 42 0.27 -4.06 4.86
C ALA A 42 -0.63 -3.10 4.08
N ARG A 43 -1.91 -3.23 4.27
CA ARG A 43 -2.91 -2.38 3.64
C ARG A 43 -3.86 -1.86 4.73
N SER A 44 -4.01 -0.53 4.76
CA SER A 44 -4.94 0.12 5.67
C SER A 44 -6.05 0.74 4.85
N TYR A 45 -7.23 0.14 4.89
CA TYR A 45 -8.39 0.61 4.14
C TYR A 45 -9.08 1.74 4.89
N LEU A 46 -9.33 2.85 4.18
CA LEU A 46 -10.02 3.98 4.78
C LEU A 46 -11.53 3.74 4.75
N PRO A 47 -12.24 4.00 5.87
CA PRO A 47 -13.70 3.96 5.86
C PRO A 47 -14.27 5.20 5.16
N ASP A 48 -15.58 5.18 4.90
CA ASP A 48 -16.26 6.31 4.27
C ASP A 48 -16.17 7.57 5.13
N GLU A 49 -16.21 7.40 6.45
CA GLU A 49 -16.16 8.52 7.37
C GLU A 49 -14.86 8.52 8.17
N PRO A 50 -14.13 9.63 8.17
CA PRO A 50 -12.91 9.75 8.97
C PRO A 50 -13.24 9.86 10.46
N ALA A 51 -12.30 9.47 11.32
CA ALA A 51 -12.42 9.65 12.75
C ALA A 51 -12.39 11.13 13.12
N VAL A 52 -11.54 11.91 12.45
CA VAL A 52 -11.39 13.34 12.67
C VAL A 52 -11.14 14.01 11.32
N VAL A 53 -11.80 15.13 11.07
CA VAL A 53 -11.54 15.97 9.91
C VAL A 53 -11.17 17.37 10.41
N GLY A 54 -10.02 17.87 9.93
CA GLY A 54 -9.66 19.26 10.14
C GLY A 54 -10.44 20.16 9.18
N LYS A 55 -9.94 21.36 8.94
CA LYS A 55 -10.60 22.32 8.05
C LYS A 55 -10.37 22.03 6.57
N GLY A 56 -9.45 21.12 6.24
CA GLY A 56 -9.17 20.76 4.86
C GLY A 56 -10.12 19.72 4.31
N GLU A 57 -9.95 19.39 3.04
CA GLU A 57 -10.73 18.35 2.39
C GLU A 57 -10.21 16.98 2.75
N LYS A 58 -11.07 15.97 2.62
CA LYS A 58 -10.65 14.57 2.75
C LYS A 58 -9.65 14.24 1.65
N PRO A 59 -8.59 13.45 1.94
CA PRO A 59 -7.68 13.01 0.88
C PRO A 59 -8.39 12.11 -0.11
N ALA A 60 -7.95 12.17 -1.36
CA ALA A 60 -8.59 11.45 -2.46
C ALA A 60 -8.00 10.05 -2.65
N PHE A 61 -7.82 9.28 -1.58
CA PHE A 61 -7.37 7.90 -1.69
C PHE A 61 -8.18 7.00 -0.75
N ASP A 62 -8.18 5.71 -1.03
CA ASP A 62 -9.05 4.73 -0.37
C ASP A 62 -8.30 3.69 0.43
N VAL A 63 -7.02 3.50 0.15
CA VAL A 63 -6.15 2.59 0.91
C VAL A 63 -4.76 3.17 0.99
N LEU A 64 -4.14 3.00 2.16
CA LEU A 64 -2.73 3.24 2.39
C LEU A 64 -2.03 1.88 2.37
N THR A 65 -1.19 1.66 1.38
CA THR A 65 -0.40 0.43 1.25
C THR A 65 1.02 0.69 1.74
N GLU A 66 1.57 -0.22 2.51
CA GLU A 66 2.90 -0.10 3.07
C GLU A 66 3.73 -1.33 2.72
N LEU A 67 4.95 -1.10 2.25
CA LEU A 67 5.87 -2.15 1.83
C LEU A 67 7.19 -1.93 2.57
N TRP A 68 7.61 -2.92 3.36
CA TRP A 68 8.91 -2.88 4.04
C TRP A 68 9.89 -3.82 3.35
N PHE A 69 11.18 -3.47 3.40
CA PHE A 69 12.28 -4.26 2.87
C PHE A 69 13.33 -4.46 3.96
N LYS A 70 13.98 -5.61 3.99
CA LYS A 70 14.99 -5.89 5.02
C LYS A 70 16.20 -4.97 4.93
N ASN A 71 16.56 -4.58 3.68
CA ASN A 71 17.76 -3.79 3.43
C ASN A 71 17.63 -3.07 2.08
N ASP A 72 18.60 -2.22 1.78
CA ASP A 72 18.62 -1.47 0.53
C ASP A 72 18.77 -2.36 -0.70
N ALA A 73 19.45 -3.49 -0.58
CA ALA A 73 19.61 -4.42 -1.69
C ALA A 73 18.27 -5.03 -2.11
N ASP A 74 17.41 -5.37 -1.15
CA ASP A 74 16.07 -5.88 -1.43
C ASP A 74 15.17 -4.83 -2.06
N LEU A 75 15.29 -3.57 -1.62
CA LEU A 75 14.57 -2.46 -2.26
C LEU A 75 15.02 -2.28 -3.71
N ALA A 76 16.34 -2.32 -3.96
CA ALA A 76 16.87 -2.24 -5.31
C ALA A 76 16.39 -3.39 -6.17
N ALA A 77 16.34 -4.61 -5.61
CA ALA A 77 15.83 -5.79 -6.31
C ALA A 77 14.33 -5.65 -6.65
N PHE A 78 13.55 -5.02 -5.76
CA PHE A 78 12.14 -4.70 -6.02
C PHE A 78 12.00 -3.79 -7.25
N TRP A 79 12.75 -2.69 -7.30
CA TRP A 79 12.68 -1.77 -8.45
C TRP A 79 13.13 -2.43 -9.75
N GLU A 80 14.16 -3.26 -9.69
CA GLU A 80 14.64 -4.03 -10.83
C GLU A 80 13.56 -4.99 -11.34
N ARG A 81 12.96 -5.74 -10.41
CA ARG A 81 11.96 -6.76 -10.73
C ARG A 81 10.69 -6.15 -11.31
N ILE A 82 10.20 -5.05 -10.73
CA ILE A 82 8.94 -4.45 -11.16
C ILE A 82 9.05 -3.83 -12.56
N ARG A 83 10.27 -3.52 -13.01
CA ARG A 83 10.51 -3.01 -14.37
C ARG A 83 10.54 -4.10 -15.43
N GLN A 84 10.59 -5.37 -15.04
CA GLN A 84 10.56 -6.44 -16.02
C GLN A 84 9.21 -6.42 -16.74
N PRO A 85 9.19 -6.47 -18.09
CA PRO A 85 7.94 -6.30 -18.85
C PRO A 85 6.84 -7.27 -18.49
N ASP A 86 7.17 -8.53 -18.21
CA ASP A 86 6.20 -9.54 -17.82
C ASP A 86 5.59 -9.27 -16.44
N VAL A 87 6.41 -8.85 -15.49
CA VAL A 87 5.96 -8.51 -14.13
C VAL A 87 5.09 -7.26 -14.15
N MET A 88 5.56 -6.22 -14.82
CA MET A 88 4.81 -4.97 -14.93
C MET A 88 3.47 -5.19 -15.63
N ALA A 89 3.45 -5.97 -16.71
CA ALA A 89 2.22 -6.26 -17.43
C ALA A 89 1.21 -7.00 -16.57
N ALA A 90 1.65 -7.98 -15.79
CA ALA A 90 0.76 -8.75 -14.90
C ALA A 90 0.15 -7.86 -13.81
N ILE A 91 0.98 -7.00 -13.19
CA ILE A 91 0.52 -6.10 -12.13
C ILE A 91 -0.46 -5.08 -12.70
N ARG A 92 -0.11 -4.43 -13.82
CA ARG A 92 -0.97 -3.42 -14.44
C ARG A 92 -2.29 -3.98 -14.94
N GLU A 93 -2.28 -5.18 -15.49
CA GLU A 93 -3.52 -5.85 -15.92
C GLU A 93 -4.45 -6.05 -14.72
N ASP A 94 -3.92 -6.50 -13.59
CA ASP A 94 -4.72 -6.73 -12.40
C ASP A 94 -5.25 -5.40 -11.82
N GLU A 95 -4.45 -4.34 -11.89
CA GLU A 95 -4.85 -3.00 -11.42
C GLU A 95 -6.09 -2.48 -12.15
N THR A 96 -6.26 -2.82 -13.41
CA THR A 96 -7.42 -2.35 -14.20
C THR A 96 -8.75 -2.80 -13.62
N HIS A 97 -8.75 -3.82 -12.79
CA HIS A 97 -9.97 -4.38 -12.21
C HIS A 97 -10.46 -3.65 -10.96
N PHE A 98 -9.62 -2.83 -10.32
CA PHE A 98 -10.04 -2.27 -9.02
C PHE A 98 -9.51 -0.87 -8.69
N LEU A 99 -8.42 -0.41 -9.29
CA LEU A 99 -7.82 0.88 -8.92
C LEU A 99 -7.57 1.78 -10.13
N ILE A 100 -7.34 3.06 -9.85
CA ILE A 100 -6.96 4.05 -10.85
C ILE A 100 -5.43 4.15 -10.85
N SER A 101 -4.78 3.47 -11.79
CA SER A 101 -3.31 3.43 -11.85
C SER A 101 -2.68 4.82 -11.95
N ASP A 102 -3.25 5.70 -12.79
CA ASP A 102 -2.72 7.04 -13.01
C ASP A 102 -2.84 7.96 -11.80
N ALA A 103 -3.70 7.61 -10.83
CA ALA A 103 -3.88 8.36 -9.61
C ALA A 103 -3.04 7.81 -8.44
N THR A 104 -2.34 6.71 -8.65
CA THR A 104 -1.50 6.11 -7.60
C THR A 104 -0.26 6.95 -7.38
N VAL A 105 0.03 7.24 -6.12
CA VAL A 105 1.24 7.97 -5.71
C VAL A 105 2.01 7.08 -4.75
N MET A 106 3.31 6.95 -4.99
CA MET A 106 4.18 6.13 -4.14
C MET A 106 5.37 6.96 -3.63
N TYR A 107 5.66 6.83 -2.35
CA TYR A 107 6.78 7.52 -1.71
C TYR A 107 7.70 6.51 -1.05
N GLN A 108 9.01 6.74 -1.17
CA GLN A 108 9.95 6.15 -0.24
C GLN A 108 10.00 7.06 0.98
N VAL A 109 9.71 6.54 2.16
CA VAL A 109 9.58 7.35 3.37
C VAL A 109 10.71 7.09 4.35
N ASP A 110 11.04 8.12 5.14
CA ASP A 110 11.91 7.99 6.30
C ASP A 110 11.02 7.83 7.52
N GLU A 111 10.95 6.60 8.03
CA GLU A 111 10.10 6.29 9.16
C GLU A 111 10.83 6.61 10.46
N ALA A 112 10.20 7.42 11.31
CA ALA A 112 10.68 7.69 12.66
C ALA A 112 9.71 7.07 13.66
N THR A 113 10.25 6.45 14.69
CA THR A 113 9.46 5.86 15.76
C THR A 113 9.89 6.45 17.10
N THR A 114 8.96 6.50 18.05
CA THR A 114 9.24 6.96 19.40
C THR A 114 8.85 5.84 20.36
N ALA A 115 9.78 5.45 21.22
CA ALA A 115 9.49 4.44 22.23
C ALA A 115 8.45 4.97 23.22
N PRO A 116 7.58 4.12 23.78
CA PRO A 116 6.67 4.52 24.84
C PRO A 116 7.45 5.06 26.04
N SER A 117 6.82 5.99 26.77
CA SER A 117 7.43 6.50 28.01
C SER A 117 7.62 5.36 29.00
N PRO A 118 8.71 5.39 29.82
CA PRO A 118 8.89 4.40 30.89
C PRO A 118 7.65 4.33 31.79
N GLY A 119 7.19 3.12 32.09
CA GLY A 119 6.00 2.91 32.90
C GLY A 119 4.69 3.00 32.16
N SER A 120 4.67 3.34 30.84
CA SER A 120 3.48 3.30 30.03
C SER A 120 3.07 1.85 29.80
N SER A 121 1.77 1.56 29.92
CA SER A 121 1.24 0.26 29.53
C SER A 121 0.29 0.44 28.36
N HIS A 122 0.41 -0.42 27.39
CA HIS A 122 -0.50 -0.47 26.25
C HIS A 122 -1.45 -1.64 26.50
N ALA A 123 -2.72 -1.33 26.64
CA ALA A 123 -3.73 -2.29 27.02
C ALA A 123 -4.35 -2.98 25.80
N ASP A 124 -3.59 -3.25 24.82
CA ASP A 124 -4.13 -3.86 23.60
C ASP A 124 -3.82 -5.32 23.51
#